data_64b860e8670e459ccce81d54389ee787
#
_entry.id   64b860e8670e459ccce81d54389ee787
#
_cell.length_a   1.000
_cell.length_b   1.000
_cell.length_c   1.000
_cell.angle_alpha   90.00
_cell.angle_beta   90.00
_cell.angle_gamma   90.00
#
_symmetry.space_group_name_H-M   'P 1'
#
loop_
_entity.id
_entity.type
_entity.pdbx_description
1 polymer ?
#
loop_
_entity_poly.entity_id
_entity_poly.type
_entity_poly.pdbx_seq_one_letter_code
_entity_poly.pdbx_strand_id
1 'polypeptide(L)'
;MANADFSQNKQTAPGGFDAGSYREKAKPEQTVTLTPRQQKLAALEAKLPAALSTRAAALALSVVVMLAAFFGFGSAKLRGKYNTARQWFTAGVAADNGYNLSEELTTRENTAANILTTASNTLGADSAEVLAAQTALNDFSACLQAVQNGGKSQSLTSLPYYQGSTMHALYQADQALGTAIDQLYAKLQEQAADPMKMGAVQGQYGQFNSAATIIGTLQYNTAVYEYQKEVGGFPASVLGTLSGVKEVEPFA
;
A
#
# COMPACT_ATOMS: atom_id res chain seq x y z
N MET A 1 -52.16 -39.74 -25.01
CA MET A 1 -53.16 -38.98 -24.19
C MET A 1 -54.11 -38.32 -25.11
N ALA A 2 -55.38 -38.69 -25.09
CA ALA A 2 -56.40 -38.22 -26.00
C ALA A 2 -56.73 -36.75 -25.69
N ASN A 3 -56.55 -35.88 -26.65
CA ASN A 3 -57.03 -34.52 -26.64
C ASN A 3 -58.57 -34.58 -26.72
N ALA A 4 -59.24 -34.33 -25.61
CA ALA A 4 -60.70 -34.16 -25.60
C ALA A 4 -61.00 -32.81 -26.29
N ASP A 5 -61.59 -32.92 -27.48
CA ASP A 5 -62.06 -31.78 -28.24
C ASP A 5 -63.44 -31.35 -27.68
N PHE A 6 -63.42 -30.30 -26.88
CA PHE A 6 -64.66 -29.73 -26.23
C PHE A 6 -65.37 -28.79 -27.17
N SER A 7 -65.07 -28.69 -28.43
CA SER A 7 -65.68 -27.73 -29.36
C SER A 7 -67.07 -28.15 -29.91
N GLN A 8 -67.55 -29.37 -29.65
CA GLN A 8 -68.71 -29.90 -30.30
C GLN A 8 -69.95 -30.08 -29.42
N ASN A 9 -69.99 -29.64 -28.18
CA ASN A 9 -71.18 -29.81 -27.34
C ASN A 9 -72.00 -28.50 -27.20
N LYS A 10 -72.75 -28.14 -28.25
CA LYS A 10 -73.77 -27.15 -28.19
C LYS A 10 -75.11 -27.81 -27.65
N GLN A 11 -75.11 -28.17 -26.39
CA GLN A 11 -76.35 -28.41 -25.69
C GLN A 11 -76.43 -27.40 -24.53
N THR A 12 -77.27 -26.40 -24.76
CA THR A 12 -77.73 -25.46 -23.77
C THR A 12 -78.56 -26.17 -22.72
N ALA A 13 -77.94 -26.58 -21.63
CA ALA A 13 -78.68 -26.86 -20.38
C ALA A 13 -78.76 -25.54 -19.59
N PRO A 14 -79.86 -25.24 -18.92
CA PRO A 14 -79.94 -24.03 -18.08
C PRO A 14 -78.93 -24.19 -16.91
N GLY A 15 -77.85 -23.42 -16.94
CA GLY A 15 -76.71 -23.51 -16.03
C GLY A 15 -75.42 -23.95 -16.70
N GLY A 16 -75.44 -24.08 -18.05
CA GLY A 16 -74.27 -24.48 -18.83
C GLY A 16 -73.10 -23.46 -18.82
N PHE A 17 -71.94 -23.98 -18.81
CA PHE A 17 -70.67 -23.29 -18.85
C PHE A 17 -70.58 -22.47 -20.14
N ASP A 18 -70.61 -21.15 -20.03
CA ASP A 18 -70.46 -20.26 -21.19
C ASP A 18 -68.96 -20.12 -21.51
N ALA A 19 -68.49 -20.75 -22.59
CA ALA A 19 -67.12 -20.64 -23.08
C ALA A 19 -66.69 -19.20 -23.45
N GLY A 20 -67.73 -18.29 -23.59
CA GLY A 20 -67.43 -16.86 -23.80
C GLY A 20 -67.02 -16.13 -22.54
N SER A 21 -67.33 -16.67 -21.35
CA SER A 21 -66.93 -16.05 -20.08
C SER A 21 -65.49 -16.18 -19.78
N TYR A 22 -64.75 -17.08 -20.45
CA TYR A 22 -63.31 -17.27 -20.35
C TYR A 22 -62.49 -16.56 -21.44
N ARG A 23 -63.09 -15.80 -22.32
CA ARG A 23 -62.32 -14.87 -23.12
C ARG A 23 -61.84 -13.80 -22.18
N GLU A 24 -60.59 -13.92 -21.77
CA GLU A 24 -59.88 -12.80 -21.12
C GLU A 24 -60.13 -11.56 -21.99
N LYS A 25 -60.84 -10.59 -21.44
CA LYS A 25 -60.90 -9.26 -22.04
C LYS A 25 -59.45 -8.87 -22.17
N ALA A 26 -58.98 -8.68 -23.41
CA ALA A 26 -57.62 -8.20 -23.66
C ALA A 26 -57.39 -7.05 -22.67
N LYS A 27 -56.50 -7.29 -21.70
CA LYS A 27 -56.09 -6.25 -20.77
C LYS A 27 -55.68 -5.07 -21.64
N PRO A 28 -56.20 -3.86 -21.42
CA PRO A 28 -55.73 -2.71 -22.16
C PRO A 28 -54.23 -2.72 -22.06
N GLU A 29 -53.52 -2.66 -23.18
CA GLU A 29 -52.04 -2.53 -23.21
C GLU A 29 -51.71 -1.40 -22.25
N GLN A 30 -51.12 -1.77 -21.12
CA GLN A 30 -50.61 -0.78 -20.21
C GLN A 30 -49.46 -0.13 -20.94
N THR A 31 -49.68 1.04 -21.50
CA THR A 31 -48.63 1.90 -22.00
C THR A 31 -47.72 2.19 -20.81
N VAL A 32 -46.66 1.43 -20.72
CA VAL A 32 -45.61 1.64 -19.70
C VAL A 32 -44.97 3.00 -19.98
N THR A 33 -45.43 4.00 -19.19
CA THR A 33 -44.78 5.32 -19.25
C THR A 33 -43.38 5.20 -18.67
N LEU A 34 -42.39 5.17 -19.55
CA LEU A 34 -40.98 5.11 -19.18
C LEU A 34 -40.62 6.35 -18.36
N THR A 35 -39.95 6.15 -17.25
CA THR A 35 -39.37 7.26 -16.48
C THR A 35 -38.35 8.04 -17.31
N PRO A 36 -38.03 9.32 -17.03
CA PRO A 36 -37.07 10.10 -17.79
C PRO A 36 -35.69 9.45 -17.91
N ARG A 37 -35.30 8.63 -16.94
CA ARG A 37 -34.08 7.85 -16.99
C ARG A 37 -34.16 6.67 -17.95
N GLN A 38 -35.27 5.97 -17.95
CA GLN A 38 -35.54 4.86 -18.88
C GLN A 38 -35.67 5.35 -20.33
N GLN A 39 -36.25 6.54 -20.56
CA GLN A 39 -36.31 7.18 -21.87
C GLN A 39 -34.90 7.50 -22.42
N LYS A 40 -33.99 8.00 -21.58
CA LYS A 40 -32.58 8.23 -21.96
C LYS A 40 -31.86 6.94 -22.29
N LEU A 41 -32.09 5.87 -21.53
CA LEU A 41 -31.52 4.54 -21.80
C LEU A 41 -32.06 3.95 -23.10
N ALA A 42 -33.37 4.03 -23.36
CA ALA A 42 -34.00 3.58 -24.58
C ALA A 42 -33.48 4.37 -25.80
N ALA A 43 -33.24 5.67 -25.68
CA ALA A 43 -32.67 6.50 -26.73
C ALA A 43 -31.16 6.15 -27.01
N LEU A 44 -30.41 5.72 -25.98
CA LEU A 44 -29.06 5.18 -26.15
C LEU A 44 -29.10 3.81 -26.83
N GLU A 45 -30.02 2.93 -26.41
CA GLU A 45 -30.21 1.60 -26.99
C GLU A 45 -30.57 1.67 -28.49
N ALA A 46 -31.43 2.62 -28.87
CA ALA A 46 -31.79 2.86 -30.28
C ALA A 46 -30.63 3.34 -31.16
N LYS A 47 -29.56 3.86 -30.56
CA LYS A 47 -28.33 4.30 -31.27
C LYS A 47 -27.28 3.22 -31.36
N LEU A 48 -27.47 2.08 -30.69
CA LEU A 48 -26.51 0.98 -30.72
C LEU A 48 -26.59 0.25 -32.07
N PRO A 49 -25.44 -0.11 -32.67
CA PRO A 49 -25.42 -0.94 -33.87
C PRO A 49 -26.15 -2.26 -33.62
N ALA A 50 -26.89 -2.74 -34.61
CA ALA A 50 -27.68 -3.97 -34.54
C ALA A 50 -26.87 -5.20 -34.10
N ALA A 51 -25.55 -5.20 -34.40
CA ALA A 51 -24.61 -6.23 -33.93
C ALA A 51 -24.49 -6.30 -32.39
N LEU A 52 -24.68 -5.19 -31.68
CA LEU A 52 -24.61 -5.11 -30.23
C LEU A 52 -25.95 -5.45 -29.53
N SER A 53 -27.04 -5.54 -30.28
CA SER A 53 -28.36 -5.90 -29.76
C SER A 53 -28.55 -7.42 -29.59
N THR A 54 -27.61 -8.23 -30.06
CA THR A 54 -27.66 -9.69 -29.89
C THR A 54 -27.37 -10.07 -28.42
N ARG A 55 -28.02 -11.10 -27.90
CA ARG A 55 -27.79 -11.60 -26.54
C ARG A 55 -26.31 -11.93 -26.28
N ALA A 56 -25.62 -12.50 -27.27
CA ALA A 56 -24.20 -12.82 -27.16
C ALA A 56 -23.33 -11.57 -27.04
N ALA A 57 -23.60 -10.52 -27.83
CA ALA A 57 -22.89 -9.26 -27.77
C ALA A 57 -23.18 -8.52 -26.44
N ALA A 58 -24.40 -8.55 -25.95
CA ALA A 58 -24.76 -7.97 -24.65
C ALA A 58 -24.02 -8.67 -23.49
N LEU A 59 -23.93 -10.00 -23.52
CA LEU A 59 -23.14 -10.76 -22.54
C LEU A 59 -21.65 -10.45 -22.65
N ALA A 60 -21.08 -10.42 -23.84
CA ALA A 60 -19.68 -10.06 -24.04
C ALA A 60 -19.40 -8.64 -23.54
N LEU A 61 -20.26 -7.67 -23.85
CA LEU A 61 -20.12 -6.29 -23.39
C LEU A 61 -20.23 -6.21 -21.84
N SER A 62 -21.15 -6.94 -21.23
CA SER A 62 -21.28 -6.96 -19.76
C SER A 62 -20.04 -7.52 -19.09
N VAL A 63 -19.42 -8.56 -19.64
CA VAL A 63 -18.16 -9.12 -19.16
C VAL A 63 -17.03 -8.09 -19.30
N VAL A 64 -16.93 -7.41 -20.45
CA VAL A 64 -15.93 -6.36 -20.67
C VAL A 64 -16.10 -5.21 -19.67
N VAL A 65 -17.34 -4.76 -19.44
CA VAL A 65 -17.64 -3.70 -18.45
C VAL A 65 -17.29 -4.15 -17.03
N MET A 66 -17.64 -5.38 -16.66
CA MET A 66 -17.27 -5.94 -15.36
C MET A 66 -15.75 -6.02 -15.18
N LEU A 67 -15.03 -6.49 -16.21
CA LEU A 67 -13.56 -6.53 -16.16
C LEU A 67 -12.97 -5.12 -16.10
N ALA A 68 -13.46 -4.18 -16.89
CA ALA A 68 -13.01 -2.78 -16.86
C ALA A 68 -13.26 -2.13 -15.48
N ALA A 69 -14.43 -2.39 -14.89
CA ALA A 69 -14.74 -1.92 -13.53
C ALA A 69 -13.82 -2.58 -12.49
N PHE A 70 -13.64 -3.88 -12.56
CA PHE A 70 -12.79 -4.64 -11.64
C PHE A 70 -11.32 -4.16 -11.72
N PHE A 71 -10.77 -4.05 -12.93
CA PHE A 71 -9.39 -3.57 -13.11
C PHE A 71 -9.26 -2.08 -12.81
N GLY A 72 -10.21 -1.24 -13.18
CA GLY A 72 -10.19 0.19 -12.94
C GLY A 72 -10.30 0.53 -11.45
N PHE A 73 -11.38 0.12 -10.80
CA PHE A 73 -11.61 0.40 -9.38
C PHE A 73 -10.64 -0.38 -8.47
N GLY A 74 -10.35 -1.64 -8.81
CA GLY A 74 -9.40 -2.46 -8.06
C GLY A 74 -8.01 -1.85 -8.06
N SER A 75 -7.50 -1.44 -9.23
CA SER A 75 -6.19 -0.78 -9.36
C SER A 75 -6.15 0.58 -8.64
N ALA A 76 -7.20 1.38 -8.73
CA ALA A 76 -7.28 2.67 -8.04
C ALA A 76 -7.26 2.48 -6.51
N LYS A 77 -8.03 1.53 -5.98
CA LYS A 77 -8.04 1.20 -4.55
C LYS A 77 -6.68 0.68 -4.07
N LEU A 78 -6.06 -0.20 -4.85
CA LEU A 78 -4.75 -0.76 -4.53
C LEU A 78 -3.66 0.32 -4.53
N ARG A 79 -3.68 1.22 -5.52
CA ARG A 79 -2.76 2.37 -5.57
C ARG A 79 -2.97 3.33 -4.39
N GLY A 80 -4.22 3.54 -3.96
CA GLY A 80 -4.53 4.30 -2.74
C GLY A 80 -3.89 3.67 -1.50
N LYS A 81 -4.06 2.36 -1.29
CA LYS A 81 -3.44 1.62 -0.19
C LYS A 81 -1.91 1.67 -0.25
N TYR A 82 -1.33 1.50 -1.43
CA TYR A 82 0.12 1.61 -1.63
C TYR A 82 0.65 2.98 -1.26
N ASN A 83 -0.01 4.06 -1.69
CA ASN A 83 0.40 5.42 -1.35
C ASN A 83 0.34 5.66 0.16
N THR A 84 -0.67 5.15 0.85
CA THR A 84 -0.77 5.21 2.31
C THR A 84 0.36 4.42 2.98
N ALA A 85 0.59 3.19 2.55
CA ALA A 85 1.65 2.35 3.11
C ALA A 85 3.05 2.95 2.91
N ARG A 86 3.28 3.56 1.75
CA ARG A 86 4.54 4.28 1.46
C ARG A 86 4.75 5.48 2.39
N GLN A 87 3.67 6.15 2.80
CA GLN A 87 3.75 7.29 3.70
C GLN A 87 4.09 6.90 5.15
N TRP A 88 3.92 5.63 5.56
CA TRP A 88 4.24 5.19 6.92
C TRP A 88 5.69 5.43 7.32
N PHE A 89 6.61 5.43 6.36
CA PHE A 89 8.01 5.74 6.63
C PHE A 89 8.21 7.19 7.14
N THR A 90 7.51 8.16 6.56
CA THR A 90 7.68 9.60 6.86
C THR A 90 6.59 10.19 7.72
N ALA A 91 5.37 9.65 7.67
CA ALA A 91 4.23 10.17 8.43
C ALA A 91 3.87 9.32 9.66
N GLY A 92 4.48 8.12 9.77
CA GLY A 92 4.19 7.17 10.85
C GLY A 92 2.89 6.40 10.64
N VAL A 93 2.68 5.41 11.48
CA VAL A 93 1.45 4.64 11.62
C VAL A 93 0.61 5.29 12.73
N ALA A 94 -0.71 5.28 12.60
CA ALA A 94 -1.60 5.93 13.57
C ALA A 94 -1.39 5.44 15.02
N ALA A 95 -0.95 4.19 15.21
CA ALA A 95 -0.66 3.60 16.50
C ALA A 95 0.62 4.14 17.17
N ASP A 96 1.49 4.82 16.44
CA ASP A 96 2.81 5.28 16.92
C ASP A 96 2.77 6.69 17.53
N ASN A 97 1.58 7.26 17.76
CA ASN A 97 1.38 8.55 18.44
C ASN A 97 2.18 9.73 17.84
N GLY A 98 2.40 9.70 16.52
CA GLY A 98 3.12 10.74 15.81
C GLY A 98 4.61 10.47 15.59
N TYR A 99 5.17 9.43 16.22
CA TYR A 99 6.52 8.99 15.88
C TYR A 99 6.56 8.32 14.50
N ASN A 100 7.66 8.49 13.80
CA ASN A 100 7.85 7.87 12.50
C ASN A 100 9.31 7.43 12.29
N LEU A 101 9.47 6.40 11.46
CA LEU A 101 10.78 5.77 11.25
C LEU A 101 11.81 6.74 10.64
N SER A 102 11.41 7.58 9.69
CA SER A 102 12.30 8.54 9.03
C SER A 102 12.88 9.57 9.99
N GLU A 103 12.08 10.09 10.92
CA GLU A 103 12.48 11.10 11.87
C GLU A 103 13.43 10.52 12.92
N GLU A 104 13.13 9.32 13.43
CA GLU A 104 14.00 8.65 14.41
C GLU A 104 15.34 8.24 13.80
N LEU A 105 15.37 7.76 12.55
CA LEU A 105 16.60 7.48 11.85
C LEU A 105 17.41 8.76 11.57
N THR A 106 16.75 9.87 11.24
CA THR A 106 17.41 11.19 11.08
C THR A 106 17.97 11.69 12.43
N THR A 107 17.27 11.44 13.53
CA THR A 107 17.77 11.75 14.88
C THR A 107 19.03 10.95 15.19
N ARG A 108 19.07 9.66 14.83
CA ARG A 108 20.28 8.83 14.98
C ARG A 108 21.43 9.34 14.11
N GLU A 109 21.18 9.73 12.86
CA GLU A 109 22.19 10.32 11.98
C GLU A 109 22.82 11.57 12.61
N ASN A 110 22.00 12.53 13.03
CA ASN A 110 22.44 13.80 13.58
C ASN A 110 23.20 13.62 14.91
N THR A 111 22.71 12.77 15.79
CA THR A 111 23.37 12.51 17.09
C THR A 111 24.67 11.76 16.91
N ALA A 112 24.75 10.79 16.00
CA ALA A 112 26.00 10.11 15.64
C ALA A 112 27.04 11.08 15.08
N ALA A 113 26.65 11.98 14.17
CA ALA A 113 27.54 13.02 13.62
C ALA A 113 28.10 13.95 14.73
N ASN A 114 27.28 14.32 15.69
CA ASN A 114 27.70 15.16 16.83
C ASN A 114 28.68 14.40 17.76
N ILE A 115 28.41 13.13 18.06
CA ILE A 115 29.31 12.27 18.84
C ILE A 115 30.66 12.13 18.10
N LEU A 116 30.61 11.84 16.81
CA LEU A 116 31.80 11.67 15.98
C LEU A 116 32.66 12.93 15.93
N THR A 117 32.03 14.11 15.78
CA THR A 117 32.73 15.40 15.79
C THR A 117 33.49 15.61 17.12
N THR A 118 32.83 15.34 18.24
CA THR A 118 33.51 15.46 19.55
C THR A 118 34.60 14.42 19.75
N ALA A 119 34.36 13.19 19.28
CA ALA A 119 35.32 12.10 19.34
C ALA A 119 36.57 12.40 18.50
N SER A 120 36.40 12.89 17.28
CA SER A 120 37.52 13.28 16.40
C SER A 120 38.38 14.37 17.05
N ASN A 121 37.80 15.33 17.74
CA ASN A 121 38.53 16.38 18.46
C ASN A 121 39.21 15.87 19.75
N THR A 122 38.81 14.74 20.30
CA THR A 122 39.33 14.21 21.57
C THR A 122 40.32 13.09 21.36
N LEU A 123 40.00 12.15 20.46
CA LEU A 123 40.80 10.95 20.20
C LEU A 123 41.76 11.15 19.01
N GLY A 124 41.54 12.18 18.21
CA GLY A 124 42.16 12.40 16.91
C GLY A 124 41.38 11.80 15.76
N ALA A 125 41.42 12.49 14.61
CA ALA A 125 40.67 12.08 13.41
C ALA A 125 41.12 10.73 12.82
N ASP A 126 42.36 10.35 13.09
CA ASP A 126 43.00 9.13 12.57
C ASP A 126 42.81 7.91 13.49
N SER A 127 42.11 8.06 14.63
CA SER A 127 41.85 6.90 15.49
C SER A 127 40.97 5.87 14.81
N ALA A 128 41.24 4.58 15.06
CA ALA A 128 40.54 3.48 14.41
C ALA A 128 39.01 3.54 14.64
N GLU A 129 38.63 3.89 15.86
CA GLU A 129 37.20 3.99 16.25
C GLU A 129 36.51 5.18 15.57
N VAL A 130 37.21 6.32 15.40
CA VAL A 130 36.68 7.48 14.67
C VAL A 130 36.50 7.16 13.21
N LEU A 131 37.50 6.53 12.57
CA LEU A 131 37.41 6.12 11.16
C LEU A 131 36.31 5.08 10.92
N ALA A 132 36.15 4.10 11.83
CA ALA A 132 35.09 3.10 11.75
C ALA A 132 33.70 3.75 11.88
N ALA A 133 33.49 4.63 12.85
CA ALA A 133 32.26 5.34 13.03
C ALA A 133 31.95 6.30 11.87
N GLN A 134 32.97 6.97 11.30
CA GLN A 134 32.79 7.80 10.11
C GLN A 134 32.33 6.98 8.91
N THR A 135 32.93 5.80 8.69
CA THR A 135 32.54 4.91 7.60
C THR A 135 31.09 4.44 7.78
N ALA A 136 30.75 3.96 8.99
CA ALA A 136 29.40 3.50 9.30
C ALA A 136 28.34 4.62 9.15
N LEU A 137 28.68 5.85 9.56
CA LEU A 137 27.80 7.01 9.38
C LEU A 137 27.60 7.36 7.90
N ASN A 138 28.66 7.33 7.09
CA ASN A 138 28.56 7.59 5.66
C ASN A 138 27.69 6.54 4.96
N ASP A 139 27.87 5.28 5.31
CA ASP A 139 27.09 4.16 4.78
C ASP A 139 25.61 4.28 5.16
N PHE A 140 25.36 4.59 6.41
CA PHE A 140 24.00 4.83 6.92
C PHE A 140 23.32 6.02 6.20
N SER A 141 24.02 7.16 6.10
CA SER A 141 23.50 8.35 5.41
C SER A 141 23.17 8.06 3.95
N ALA A 142 24.02 7.30 3.24
CA ALA A 142 23.78 6.92 1.86
C ALA A 142 22.51 6.05 1.72
N CYS A 143 22.33 5.06 2.62
CA CYS A 143 21.15 4.21 2.62
C CYS A 143 19.86 5.00 3.00
N LEU A 144 19.93 5.88 4.01
CA LEU A 144 18.81 6.71 4.44
C LEU A 144 18.34 7.64 3.33
N GLN A 145 19.27 8.34 2.66
CA GLN A 145 18.98 9.20 1.52
C GLN A 145 18.36 8.41 0.35
N ALA A 146 18.84 7.20 0.08
CA ALA A 146 18.28 6.36 -0.97
C ALA A 146 16.82 5.97 -0.68
N VAL A 147 16.48 5.64 0.57
CA VAL A 147 15.10 5.36 0.98
C VAL A 147 14.24 6.61 0.88
N GLN A 148 14.67 7.75 1.43
CA GLN A 148 13.95 9.02 1.42
C GLN A 148 13.67 9.52 0.00
N ASN A 149 14.62 9.35 -0.92
CA ASN A 149 14.49 9.75 -2.33
C ASN A 149 13.80 8.68 -3.21
N GLY A 150 13.34 7.58 -2.63
CA GLY A 150 12.70 6.49 -3.35
C GLY A 150 13.62 5.81 -4.37
N GLY A 151 14.90 5.74 -4.09
CA GLY A 151 15.93 5.12 -4.93
C GLY A 151 16.26 5.87 -6.22
N LYS A 152 15.82 7.12 -6.37
CA LYS A 152 15.96 7.88 -7.64
C LYS A 152 17.30 8.57 -7.82
N SER A 153 18.05 8.81 -6.76
CA SER A 153 19.27 9.64 -6.82
C SER A 153 20.60 8.85 -6.88
N GLN A 154 20.53 7.53 -6.72
CA GLN A 154 21.73 6.71 -6.69
C GLN A 154 21.47 5.34 -7.33
N SER A 155 22.48 4.73 -7.95
CA SER A 155 22.35 3.33 -8.37
C SER A 155 22.18 2.47 -7.11
N LEU A 156 21.05 1.77 -7.00
CA LEU A 156 20.73 0.94 -5.83
C LEU A 156 21.84 -0.09 -5.56
N THR A 157 22.45 -0.61 -6.63
CA THR A 157 23.52 -1.62 -6.55
C THR A 157 24.82 -1.08 -5.98
N SER A 158 24.99 0.23 -5.89
CA SER A 158 26.18 0.86 -5.28
C SER A 158 26.01 1.18 -3.78
N LEU A 159 24.82 0.92 -3.22
CA LEU A 159 24.59 1.12 -1.79
C LEU A 159 25.31 0.07 -0.96
N PRO A 160 25.88 0.45 0.17
CA PRO A 160 26.36 -0.49 1.18
C PRO A 160 25.23 -1.43 1.62
N TYR A 161 25.58 -2.67 1.89
CA TYR A 161 24.65 -3.72 2.37
C TYR A 161 23.47 -4.04 1.43
N TYR A 162 23.43 -3.50 0.20
CA TYR A 162 22.30 -3.73 -0.71
C TYR A 162 22.26 -5.19 -1.22
N GLN A 163 21.19 -5.89 -0.86
CA GLN A 163 20.92 -7.28 -1.27
C GLN A 163 19.57 -7.40 -1.99
N GLY A 164 19.22 -6.40 -2.80
CA GLY A 164 17.94 -6.36 -3.52
C GLY A 164 16.84 -5.55 -2.81
N SER A 165 17.02 -5.18 -1.53
CA SER A 165 16.12 -4.32 -0.76
C SER A 165 16.86 -3.09 -0.24
N THR A 166 16.30 -1.91 -0.50
CA THR A 166 16.87 -0.63 -0.01
C THR A 166 16.59 -0.46 1.49
N MET A 167 15.45 -0.94 1.96
CA MET A 167 15.08 -0.86 3.36
C MET A 167 15.91 -1.82 4.21
N HIS A 168 16.20 -3.02 3.71
CA HIS A 168 17.11 -3.95 4.36
C HIS A 168 18.54 -3.40 4.44
N ALA A 169 19.03 -2.75 3.35
CA ALA A 169 20.33 -2.08 3.39
C ALA A 169 20.39 -0.99 4.47
N LEU A 170 19.34 -0.20 4.61
CA LEU A 170 19.23 0.81 5.65
C LEU A 170 19.21 0.19 7.06
N TYR A 171 18.48 -0.90 7.24
CA TYR A 171 18.47 -1.63 8.51
C TYR A 171 19.87 -2.15 8.89
N GLN A 172 20.58 -2.77 7.95
CA GLN A 172 21.95 -3.27 8.20
C GLN A 172 22.92 -2.12 8.48
N ALA A 173 22.80 -1.01 7.76
CA ALA A 173 23.61 0.18 8.01
C ALA A 173 23.32 0.80 9.38
N ASP A 174 22.07 0.80 9.85
CA ASP A 174 21.70 1.26 11.20
C ASP A 174 22.32 0.38 12.30
N GLN A 175 22.31 -0.94 12.13
CA GLN A 175 22.97 -1.87 13.06
C GLN A 175 24.49 -1.66 13.11
N ALA A 176 25.12 -1.46 11.94
CA ALA A 176 26.55 -1.18 11.85
C ALA A 176 26.90 0.17 12.50
N LEU A 177 26.08 1.21 12.28
CA LEU A 177 26.23 2.51 12.91
C LEU A 177 26.11 2.40 14.44
N GLY A 178 25.10 1.66 14.94
CA GLY A 178 24.90 1.40 16.36
C GLY A 178 26.17 0.82 16.99
N THR A 179 26.69 -0.26 16.40
CA THR A 179 27.89 -0.93 16.89
C THR A 179 29.12 0.00 16.89
N ALA A 180 29.32 0.77 15.83
CA ALA A 180 30.45 1.68 15.70
C ALA A 180 30.40 2.85 16.71
N ILE A 181 29.20 3.41 16.93
CA ILE A 181 29.00 4.47 17.93
C ILE A 181 29.18 3.95 19.35
N ASP A 182 28.72 2.74 19.67
CA ASP A 182 28.93 2.11 20.97
C ASP A 182 30.43 1.94 21.28
N GLN A 183 31.20 1.44 20.31
CA GLN A 183 32.65 1.29 20.43
C GLN A 183 33.36 2.64 20.59
N LEU A 184 32.97 3.64 19.79
CA LEU A 184 33.49 4.99 19.86
C LEU A 184 33.19 5.64 21.22
N TYR A 185 32.00 5.47 21.73
CA TYR A 185 31.59 6.02 23.03
C TYR A 185 32.36 5.36 24.18
N ALA A 186 32.53 4.04 24.15
CA ALA A 186 33.33 3.32 25.14
C ALA A 186 34.82 3.83 25.13
N LYS A 187 35.38 4.05 23.93
CA LYS A 187 36.74 4.58 23.80
C LYS A 187 36.86 6.00 24.32
N LEU A 188 35.85 6.85 24.10
CA LEU A 188 35.78 8.19 24.65
C LEU A 188 35.76 8.16 26.20
N GLN A 189 34.99 7.25 26.80
CA GLN A 189 34.97 7.09 28.26
C GLN A 189 36.31 6.71 28.85
N GLU A 190 37.08 5.89 28.16
CA GLU A 190 38.42 5.50 28.61
C GLU A 190 39.46 6.65 28.56
N GLN A 191 39.36 7.55 27.56
CA GLN A 191 40.42 8.52 27.24
C GLN A 191 40.03 9.98 27.55
N ALA A 192 38.76 10.30 27.75
CA ALA A 192 38.31 11.68 27.95
C ALA A 192 38.63 12.16 29.36
N ALA A 193 39.57 13.09 29.49
CA ALA A 193 39.92 13.74 30.74
C ALA A 193 38.99 14.93 31.07
N ASP A 194 38.16 15.40 30.13
CA ASP A 194 37.32 16.60 30.29
C ASP A 194 35.84 16.20 30.61
N PRO A 195 35.40 16.39 31.86
CA PRO A 195 34.01 16.03 32.27
C PRO A 195 32.94 16.79 31.52
N MET A 196 33.18 18.03 31.07
CA MET A 196 32.19 18.84 30.37
C MET A 196 31.97 18.31 28.96
N LYS A 197 33.01 17.94 28.26
CA LYS A 197 32.91 17.29 26.92
C LYS A 197 32.22 15.94 27.02
N MET A 198 32.52 15.16 28.04
CA MET A 198 31.87 13.88 28.29
C MET A 198 30.38 14.04 28.59
N GLY A 199 29.97 15.05 29.35
CA GLY A 199 28.54 15.32 29.62
C GLY A 199 27.76 15.60 28.34
N ALA A 200 28.34 16.38 27.43
CA ALA A 200 27.71 16.66 26.14
C ALA A 200 27.58 15.40 25.27
N VAL A 201 28.66 14.59 25.18
CA VAL A 201 28.64 13.31 24.43
C VAL A 201 27.66 12.33 25.04
N GLN A 202 27.59 12.23 26.35
CA GLN A 202 26.63 11.37 27.06
C GLN A 202 25.18 11.74 26.73
N GLY A 203 24.87 13.05 26.66
CA GLY A 203 23.55 13.52 26.23
C GLY A 203 23.21 13.10 24.81
N GLN A 204 24.14 13.26 23.87
CA GLN A 204 23.95 12.83 22.46
C GLN A 204 23.84 11.30 22.34
N TYR A 205 24.65 10.56 23.08
CA TYR A 205 24.57 9.09 23.10
C TYR A 205 23.26 8.59 23.70
N GLY A 206 22.75 9.29 24.74
CA GLY A 206 21.43 9.02 25.29
C GLY A 206 20.30 9.24 24.28
N GLN A 207 20.37 10.32 23.49
CA GLN A 207 19.40 10.57 22.39
C GLN A 207 19.53 9.53 21.28
N PHE A 208 20.75 9.17 20.88
CA PHE A 208 21.01 8.13 19.90
C PHE A 208 20.36 6.80 20.27
N ASN A 209 20.52 6.36 21.51
CA ASN A 209 19.93 5.12 22.02
C ASN A 209 18.43 5.23 22.27
N SER A 210 17.92 6.40 22.64
CA SER A 210 16.49 6.66 22.76
C SER A 210 15.78 6.50 21.42
N ALA A 211 16.35 7.08 20.36
CA ALA A 211 15.81 6.91 19.01
C ALA A 211 15.81 5.43 18.56
N ALA A 212 16.87 4.67 18.87
CA ALA A 212 16.88 3.21 18.61
C ALA A 212 15.79 2.47 19.37
N THR A 213 15.54 2.85 20.63
CA THR A 213 14.47 2.26 21.45
C THR A 213 13.10 2.57 20.85
N ILE A 214 12.86 3.82 20.43
CA ILE A 214 11.62 4.23 19.77
C ILE A 214 11.43 3.42 18.49
N ILE A 215 12.45 3.35 17.61
CA ILE A 215 12.40 2.55 16.38
C ILE A 215 11.97 1.11 16.66
N GLY A 216 12.51 0.49 17.71
CA GLY A 216 12.16 -0.87 18.13
C GLY A 216 10.70 -1.03 18.61
N THR A 217 10.02 0.05 18.97
CA THR A 217 8.61 0.03 19.41
C THR A 217 7.63 0.40 18.30
N LEU A 218 8.12 0.98 17.19
CA LEU A 218 7.25 1.40 16.08
C LEU A 218 6.51 0.22 15.45
N GLN A 219 5.25 0.45 15.11
CA GLN A 219 4.40 -0.53 14.44
C GLN A 219 4.60 -0.56 12.92
N TYR A 220 5.63 0.13 12.41
CA TYR A 220 5.94 0.20 10.98
C TYR A 220 6.02 -1.20 10.34
N ASN A 221 6.84 -2.10 10.87
CA ASN A 221 7.00 -3.46 10.32
C ASN A 221 5.70 -4.26 10.38
N THR A 222 4.96 -4.18 11.49
CA THR A 222 3.66 -4.83 11.65
C THR A 222 2.69 -4.36 10.57
N ALA A 223 2.58 -3.05 10.36
CA ALA A 223 1.71 -2.46 9.34
C ALA A 223 2.13 -2.87 7.92
N VAL A 224 3.44 -2.93 7.64
CA VAL A 224 3.96 -3.40 6.35
C VAL A 224 3.62 -4.86 6.11
N TYR A 225 3.80 -5.75 7.08
CA TYR A 225 3.45 -7.16 6.94
C TYR A 225 1.94 -7.38 6.75
N GLU A 226 1.11 -6.64 7.46
CA GLU A 226 -0.34 -6.67 7.26
C GLU A 226 -0.71 -6.20 5.84
N TYR A 227 -0.11 -5.11 5.39
CA TYR A 227 -0.29 -4.62 4.03
C TYR A 227 0.15 -5.66 2.98
N GLN A 228 1.34 -6.26 3.12
CA GLN A 228 1.83 -7.31 2.22
C GLN A 228 0.89 -8.51 2.18
N LYS A 229 0.35 -8.92 3.33
CA LYS A 229 -0.66 -9.98 3.40
C LYS A 229 -1.95 -9.65 2.66
N GLU A 230 -2.41 -8.39 2.75
CA GLU A 230 -3.60 -7.94 2.03
C GLU A 230 -3.42 -7.89 0.51
N VAL A 231 -2.25 -7.41 0.04
CA VAL A 231 -1.99 -7.19 -1.39
C VAL A 231 -1.31 -8.37 -2.08
N GLY A 232 -0.75 -9.31 -1.33
CA GLY A 232 -0.05 -10.50 -1.85
C GLY A 232 -0.98 -11.61 -2.35
N GLY A 233 -2.27 -11.59 -1.96
CA GLY A 233 -3.26 -12.59 -2.35
C GLY A 233 -3.88 -12.34 -3.74
N PHE A 234 -4.46 -13.41 -4.34
CA PHE A 234 -5.30 -13.24 -5.53
C PHE A 234 -6.63 -12.55 -5.13
N PRO A 235 -7.15 -11.58 -5.86
CA PRO A 235 -6.65 -11.03 -7.13
C PRO A 235 -5.72 -9.81 -7.02
N ALA A 236 -5.40 -9.36 -5.82
CA ALA A 236 -4.66 -8.13 -5.58
C ALA A 236 -3.24 -8.17 -6.17
N SER A 237 -2.56 -9.31 -6.13
CA SER A 237 -1.22 -9.48 -6.71
C SER A 237 -1.18 -9.25 -8.21
N VAL A 238 -2.21 -9.75 -8.95
CA VAL A 238 -2.34 -9.52 -10.39
C VAL A 238 -2.62 -8.04 -10.68
N LEU A 239 -3.53 -7.43 -9.92
CA LEU A 239 -3.85 -6.02 -10.04
C LEU A 239 -2.64 -5.13 -9.69
N GLY A 240 -1.84 -5.52 -8.71
CA GLY A 240 -0.62 -4.83 -8.30
C GLY A 240 0.39 -4.74 -9.44
N THR A 241 0.66 -5.88 -10.09
CA THR A 241 1.55 -5.94 -11.25
C THR A 241 1.06 -5.05 -12.39
N LEU A 242 -0.25 -5.11 -12.71
CA LEU A 242 -0.84 -4.31 -13.79
C LEU A 242 -0.89 -2.81 -13.48
N SER A 243 -1.06 -2.44 -12.21
CA SER A 243 -1.12 -1.03 -11.77
C SER A 243 0.24 -0.41 -11.46
N GLY A 244 1.33 -1.18 -11.58
CA GLY A 244 2.68 -0.72 -11.26
C GLY A 244 2.89 -0.40 -9.78
N VAL A 245 2.11 -1.03 -8.90
CA VAL A 245 2.28 -0.94 -7.46
C VAL A 245 3.51 -1.75 -7.06
N LYS A 246 4.46 -1.08 -6.42
CA LYS A 246 5.67 -1.72 -5.90
C LYS A 246 5.42 -2.29 -4.50
N GLU A 247 6.26 -3.22 -4.11
CA GLU A 247 6.27 -3.72 -2.74
C GLU A 247 6.72 -2.62 -1.76
N VAL A 248 6.10 -2.58 -0.58
CA VAL A 248 6.57 -1.79 0.56
C VAL A 248 7.37 -2.74 1.43
N GLU A 249 8.61 -2.36 1.73
CA GLU A 249 9.58 -3.23 2.39
C GLU A 249 9.60 -2.97 3.91
N PRO A 250 9.73 -4.01 4.76
CA PRO A 250 9.92 -3.83 6.19
C PRO A 250 11.33 -3.32 6.49
N PHE A 251 11.49 -2.67 7.63
CA PHE A 251 12.77 -2.30 8.21
C PHE A 251 13.29 -3.46 9.08
N ALA A 252 13.94 -4.44 8.43
CA ALA A 252 14.40 -5.67 9.08
C ALA A 252 15.56 -6.31 8.30
#